data_5132fb2f5ea128b703850aaa5a2a6fc5
#
_entry.id   5132fb2f5ea128b703850aaa5a2a6fc5
#
_cell.length_a   1.000
_cell.length_b   1.000
_cell.length_c   1.000
_cell.angle_alpha   90.00
_cell.angle_beta   90.00
_cell.angle_gamma   90.00
#
_symmetry.space_group_name_H-M   'P 1'
#
loop_
_entity.id
_entity.type
_entity.pdbx_description
1 polymer ?
#
loop_
_entity_poly.entity_id
_entity_poly.type
_entity_poly.pdbx_seq_one_letter_code
_entity_poly.pdbx_strand_id
1 'polypeptide(L)'
;MNTVSTPAGSKSSSSSIQARVRDIREATRGVTTQYPRSYILQCIKEDRFPDELWQALGKFGLLGLSIPEEYRGSGGGVLEITALNEALALAGVPTLFLVVTGLARVPIVRNGTREQIAKYVTPTCTGEKKMCFAITEPNAGTNSFAMTTLATPNAGGGWTLNGQKVFISGARDADTMMVVARTTKAGEVKHRTDGMSLFVLDMKTPGITLKQLNIQVETAERQYMVFFDNVQLPADAVIGEPGKGAKLMFEGLNSE
;
A
#
# COMPACT_ATOMS: atom_id res chain seq x y z
N MET A 1 21.32 43.33 28.10
CA MET A 1 20.74 42.13 28.66
C MET A 1 19.44 41.84 27.87
N ASN A 2 19.52 41.04 26.84
CA ASN A 2 18.35 40.65 26.04
C ASN A 2 17.91 39.27 26.50
N THR A 3 16.78 39.20 27.16
CA THR A 3 16.10 37.96 27.52
C THR A 3 15.38 37.42 26.29
N VAL A 4 15.87 36.31 25.76
CA VAL A 4 15.19 35.55 24.70
C VAL A 4 14.04 34.77 25.35
N SER A 5 12.81 35.14 25.04
CA SER A 5 11.62 34.41 25.45
C SER A 5 11.45 33.16 24.58
N THR A 6 11.45 32.01 25.22
CA THR A 6 11.14 30.70 24.59
C THR A 6 9.65 30.66 24.19
N PRO A 7 9.28 30.22 22.99
CA PRO A 7 7.86 30.14 22.60
C PRO A 7 7.15 28.99 23.34
N ALA A 8 6.03 29.31 23.96
CA ALA A 8 5.15 28.39 24.73
C ALA A 8 4.27 27.50 23.84
N GLY A 9 4.79 26.98 22.71
CA GLY A 9 4.01 26.24 21.73
C GLY A 9 4.09 24.71 21.80
N SER A 10 5.03 24.12 22.56
CA SER A 10 5.33 22.69 22.44
C SER A 10 4.50 21.73 23.32
N LYS A 11 3.86 22.22 24.37
CA LYS A 11 3.14 21.36 25.34
C LYS A 11 1.72 20.97 24.89
N SER A 12 1.02 21.81 24.11
CA SER A 12 -0.35 21.49 23.64
C SER A 12 -0.37 20.45 22.50
N SER A 13 0.66 20.43 21.63
CA SER A 13 0.76 19.47 20.55
C SER A 13 1.10 18.06 21.04
N SER A 14 1.99 17.93 22.02
CA SER A 14 2.36 16.63 22.61
C SER A 14 1.19 15.95 23.33
N SER A 15 0.40 16.69 24.10
CA SER A 15 -0.78 16.13 24.78
C SER A 15 -1.86 15.66 23.80
N SER A 16 -2.03 16.35 22.67
CA SER A 16 -2.97 15.96 21.62
C SER A 16 -2.54 14.68 20.88
N ILE A 17 -1.24 14.50 20.63
CA ILE A 17 -0.68 13.29 20.00
C ILE A 17 -0.84 12.09 20.92
N GLN A 18 -0.52 12.22 22.21
CA GLN A 18 -0.70 11.14 23.18
C GLN A 18 -2.16 10.71 23.31
N ALA A 19 -3.09 11.66 23.29
CA ALA A 19 -4.51 11.37 23.30
C ALA A 19 -4.93 10.58 22.06
N ARG A 20 -4.53 10.99 20.86
CA ARG A 20 -4.84 10.28 19.61
C ARG A 20 -4.27 8.85 19.61
N VAL A 21 -3.02 8.67 20.02
CA VAL A 21 -2.40 7.34 20.13
C VAL A 21 -3.16 6.44 21.09
N ARG A 22 -3.59 6.96 22.25
CA ARG A 22 -4.43 6.22 23.21
C ARG A 22 -5.75 5.84 22.59
N ASP A 23 -6.44 6.76 21.93
CA ASP A 23 -7.76 6.56 21.35
C ASP A 23 -7.70 5.50 20.22
N ILE A 24 -6.63 5.50 19.40
CA ILE A 24 -6.37 4.47 18.38
C ILE A 24 -6.17 3.09 19.03
N ARG A 25 -5.36 3.00 20.10
CA ARG A 25 -5.16 1.73 20.82
C ARG A 25 -6.46 1.22 21.44
N GLU A 26 -7.28 2.09 21.97
CA GLU A 26 -8.59 1.74 22.55
C GLU A 26 -9.57 1.25 21.46
N ALA A 27 -9.71 1.99 20.36
CA ALA A 27 -10.52 1.58 19.22
C ALA A 27 -10.05 0.23 18.65
N THR A 28 -8.74 0.04 18.49
CA THR A 28 -8.16 -1.22 18.02
C THR A 28 -8.47 -2.37 18.97
N ARG A 29 -8.39 -2.16 20.28
CA ARG A 29 -8.77 -3.16 21.29
C ARG A 29 -10.23 -3.54 21.17
N GLY A 30 -11.11 -2.58 20.95
CA GLY A 30 -12.55 -2.84 20.72
C GLY A 30 -12.79 -3.75 19.52
N VAL A 31 -12.06 -3.55 18.43
CA VAL A 31 -12.12 -4.41 17.23
C VAL A 31 -11.53 -5.79 17.51
N THR A 32 -10.33 -5.88 18.07
CA THR A 32 -9.63 -7.15 18.28
C THR A 32 -10.27 -8.04 19.32
N THR A 33 -11.07 -7.49 20.23
CA THR A 33 -11.92 -8.28 21.15
C THR A 33 -12.99 -9.05 20.39
N GLN A 34 -13.54 -8.51 19.29
CA GLN A 34 -14.52 -9.18 18.44
C GLN A 34 -13.86 -10.16 17.46
N TYR A 35 -12.62 -9.87 17.04
CA TYR A 35 -11.84 -10.67 16.09
C TYR A 35 -10.52 -11.10 16.73
N PRO A 36 -10.54 -12.03 17.70
CA PRO A 36 -9.34 -12.44 18.43
C PRO A 36 -8.40 -13.30 17.55
N ARG A 37 -7.22 -13.63 18.10
CA ARG A 37 -6.24 -14.50 17.41
C ARG A 37 -6.86 -15.80 16.88
N SER A 38 -7.80 -16.42 17.61
CA SER A 38 -8.49 -17.63 17.17
C SER A 38 -9.26 -17.46 15.87
N TYR A 39 -9.85 -16.28 15.63
CA TYR A 39 -10.49 -15.93 14.37
C TYR A 39 -9.47 -15.88 13.22
N ILE A 40 -8.30 -15.27 13.43
CA ILE A 40 -7.22 -15.24 12.41
C ILE A 40 -6.73 -16.65 12.08
N LEU A 41 -6.52 -17.49 13.11
CA LEU A 41 -6.11 -18.88 12.89
C LEU A 41 -7.17 -19.68 12.12
N GLN A 42 -8.46 -19.38 12.33
CA GLN A 42 -9.54 -19.98 11.56
C GLN A 42 -9.49 -19.52 10.09
N CYS A 43 -9.29 -18.22 9.81
CA CYS A 43 -9.13 -17.70 8.45
C CYS A 43 -7.94 -18.35 7.73
N ILE A 44 -6.79 -18.51 8.42
CA ILE A 44 -5.60 -19.19 7.88
C ILE A 44 -5.93 -20.63 7.52
N LYS A 45 -6.63 -21.39 8.40
CA LYS A 45 -7.04 -22.76 8.18
C LYS A 45 -8.00 -22.92 7.02
N GLU A 46 -8.91 -21.95 6.85
CA GLU A 46 -9.90 -21.89 5.77
C GLU A 46 -9.34 -21.31 4.46
N ASP A 47 -8.07 -20.93 4.44
CA ASP A 47 -7.40 -20.27 3.30
C ASP A 47 -8.16 -19.04 2.78
N ARG A 48 -8.67 -18.21 3.69
CA ARG A 48 -9.37 -16.96 3.37
C ARG A 48 -8.78 -15.75 4.06
N PHE A 49 -9.00 -14.58 3.47
CA PHE A 49 -8.67 -13.29 4.06
C PHE A 49 -9.64 -12.98 5.22
N PRO A 50 -9.21 -12.29 6.29
CA PRO A 50 -10.07 -11.88 7.41
C PRO A 50 -10.89 -10.63 7.06
N ASP A 51 -11.81 -10.75 6.10
CA ASP A 51 -12.60 -9.62 5.57
C ASP A 51 -13.42 -8.91 6.66
N GLU A 52 -13.97 -9.65 7.62
CA GLU A 52 -14.78 -9.07 8.69
C GLU A 52 -13.96 -8.18 9.62
N LEU A 53 -12.71 -8.59 9.93
CA LEU A 53 -11.76 -7.74 10.66
C LEU A 53 -11.40 -6.49 9.85
N TRP A 54 -11.11 -6.66 8.54
CA TRP A 54 -10.76 -5.55 7.64
C TRP A 54 -11.89 -4.52 7.57
N GLN A 55 -13.14 -4.98 7.40
CA GLN A 55 -14.32 -4.13 7.39
C GLN A 55 -14.52 -3.40 8.74
N ALA A 56 -14.31 -4.10 9.85
CA ALA A 56 -14.40 -3.49 11.17
C ALA A 56 -13.34 -2.39 11.36
N LEU A 57 -12.08 -2.63 10.96
CA LEU A 57 -11.02 -1.60 10.99
C LEU A 57 -11.40 -0.39 10.13
N GLY A 58 -11.96 -0.60 8.93
CA GLY A 58 -12.45 0.46 8.07
C GLY A 58 -13.60 1.27 8.69
N LYS A 59 -14.57 0.59 9.28
CA LYS A 59 -15.72 1.21 9.96
C LYS A 59 -15.31 2.12 11.13
N PHE A 60 -14.23 1.77 11.83
CA PHE A 60 -13.66 2.60 12.91
C PHE A 60 -12.65 3.65 12.39
N GLY A 61 -12.47 3.80 11.06
CA GLY A 61 -11.56 4.78 10.46
C GLY A 61 -10.07 4.44 10.59
N LEU A 62 -9.75 3.22 11.09
CA LEU A 62 -8.38 2.82 11.38
C LEU A 62 -7.56 2.53 10.10
N LEU A 63 -8.22 2.22 8.99
CA LEU A 63 -7.53 2.00 7.70
C LEU A 63 -7.08 3.31 7.03
N GLY A 64 -7.70 4.45 7.39
CA GLY A 64 -7.43 5.76 6.79
C GLY A 64 -6.52 6.68 7.60
N LEU A 65 -5.84 6.18 8.64
CA LEU A 65 -5.13 7.03 9.62
C LEU A 65 -4.15 8.04 9.02
N SER A 66 -3.39 7.68 7.98
CA SER A 66 -2.39 8.55 7.34
C SER A 66 -2.88 9.26 6.08
N ILE A 67 -4.15 9.11 5.73
CA ILE A 67 -4.73 9.73 4.54
C ILE A 67 -5.41 11.04 4.94
N PRO A 68 -5.30 12.10 4.12
CA PRO A 68 -5.97 13.37 4.39
C PRO A 68 -7.49 13.22 4.57
N GLU A 69 -8.09 14.06 5.41
CA GLU A 69 -9.52 14.02 5.73
C GLU A 69 -10.41 14.22 4.50
N GLU A 70 -9.98 15.03 3.54
CA GLU A 70 -10.69 15.24 2.26
C GLU A 70 -10.87 13.95 1.45
N TYR A 71 -10.06 12.91 1.72
CA TYR A 71 -10.11 11.58 1.08
C TYR A 71 -10.61 10.48 2.04
N ARG A 72 -11.40 10.88 3.05
CA ARG A 72 -11.95 9.99 4.10
C ARG A 72 -10.89 9.36 5.01
N GLY A 73 -9.73 9.99 5.13
CA GLY A 73 -8.73 9.63 6.12
C GLY A 73 -8.89 10.41 7.43
N SER A 74 -7.91 10.30 8.31
CA SER A 74 -7.87 10.97 9.61
C SER A 74 -6.77 12.04 9.72
N GLY A 75 -6.01 12.28 8.66
CA GLY A 75 -4.95 13.30 8.61
C GLY A 75 -3.78 13.06 9.57
N GLY A 76 -3.63 11.84 10.07
CA GLY A 76 -2.54 11.44 10.94
C GLY A 76 -1.26 11.09 10.18
N GLY A 77 -0.29 10.53 10.88
CA GLY A 77 1.02 10.17 10.34
C GLY A 77 1.53 8.82 10.82
N VAL A 78 2.85 8.67 10.80
CA VAL A 78 3.55 7.43 11.16
C VAL A 78 3.25 6.99 12.60
N LEU A 79 3.10 7.92 13.53
CA LEU A 79 2.82 7.59 14.94
C LEU A 79 1.47 6.87 15.08
N GLU A 80 0.45 7.36 14.41
CA GLU A 80 -0.89 6.79 14.42
C GLU A 80 -0.90 5.38 13.79
N ILE A 81 -0.22 5.22 12.66
CA ILE A 81 -0.08 3.89 12.01
C ILE A 81 0.71 2.94 12.91
N THR A 82 1.78 3.41 13.56
CA THR A 82 2.58 2.59 14.48
C THR A 82 1.74 2.15 15.68
N ALA A 83 0.94 3.04 16.25
CA ALA A 83 0.05 2.71 17.37
C ALA A 83 -0.99 1.65 16.99
N LEU A 84 -1.54 1.72 15.78
CA LEU A 84 -2.45 0.70 15.24
C LEU A 84 -1.75 -0.66 15.07
N ASN A 85 -0.59 -0.66 14.39
CA ASN A 85 0.13 -1.92 14.13
C ASN A 85 0.60 -2.58 15.44
N GLU A 86 1.09 -1.79 16.40
CA GLU A 86 1.46 -2.28 17.73
C GLU A 86 0.26 -2.92 18.44
N ALA A 87 -0.88 -2.25 18.45
CA ALA A 87 -2.08 -2.75 19.11
C ALA A 87 -2.61 -4.04 18.46
N LEU A 88 -2.59 -4.13 17.13
CA LEU A 88 -2.95 -5.36 16.39
C LEU A 88 -1.98 -6.50 16.71
N ALA A 89 -0.68 -6.23 16.72
CA ALA A 89 0.35 -7.22 17.01
C ALA A 89 0.25 -7.75 18.46
N LEU A 90 0.04 -6.86 19.44
CA LEU A 90 -0.17 -7.22 20.84
C LEU A 90 -1.41 -8.09 21.04
N ALA A 91 -2.47 -7.86 20.26
CA ALA A 91 -3.67 -8.69 20.26
C ALA A 91 -3.50 -10.04 19.52
N GLY A 92 -2.34 -10.28 18.88
CA GLY A 92 -2.07 -11.47 18.09
C GLY A 92 -2.80 -11.51 16.74
N VAL A 93 -3.19 -10.36 16.21
CA VAL A 93 -3.89 -10.18 14.92
C VAL A 93 -3.13 -9.23 13.98
N PRO A 94 -1.80 -9.45 13.77
CA PRO A 94 -1.04 -8.60 12.85
C PRO A 94 -1.63 -8.71 11.44
N THR A 95 -1.71 -7.58 10.75
CA THR A 95 -2.27 -7.50 9.39
C THR A 95 -1.24 -6.89 8.46
N LEU A 96 -0.51 -7.75 7.72
CA LEU A 96 0.51 -7.32 6.77
C LEU A 96 -0.08 -6.46 5.66
N PHE A 97 -1.34 -6.75 5.28
CA PHE A 97 -2.05 -6.01 4.24
C PHE A 97 -2.17 -4.51 4.54
N LEU A 98 -2.26 -4.14 5.81
CA LEU A 98 -2.28 -2.73 6.23
C LEU A 98 -0.98 -2.01 5.82
N VAL A 99 0.17 -2.68 5.99
CA VAL A 99 1.47 -2.14 5.62
C VAL A 99 1.60 -2.00 4.10
N VAL A 100 1.31 -3.06 3.34
CA VAL A 100 1.46 -3.02 1.87
C VAL A 100 0.48 -2.05 1.21
N THR A 101 -0.74 -1.92 1.74
CA THR A 101 -1.69 -0.89 1.30
C THR A 101 -1.16 0.52 1.60
N GLY A 102 -0.52 0.72 2.75
CA GLY A 102 0.15 1.98 3.10
C GLY A 102 1.22 2.37 2.09
N LEU A 103 2.13 1.43 1.76
CA LEU A 103 3.18 1.63 0.75
C LEU A 103 2.63 2.03 -0.61
N ALA A 104 1.52 1.45 -1.03
CA ALA A 104 0.89 1.74 -2.31
C ALA A 104 0.15 3.10 -2.34
N ARG A 105 -0.49 3.51 -1.24
CA ARG A 105 -1.29 4.74 -1.18
C ARG A 105 -0.48 6.02 -1.17
N VAL A 106 0.66 6.04 -0.46
CA VAL A 106 1.47 7.26 -0.29
C VAL A 106 1.87 7.90 -1.63
N PRO A 107 2.43 7.17 -2.61
CA PRO A 107 2.73 7.74 -3.92
C PRO A 107 1.51 8.31 -4.62
N ILE A 108 0.34 7.68 -4.51
CA ILE A 108 -0.90 8.14 -5.16
C ILE A 108 -1.37 9.44 -4.52
N VAL A 109 -1.39 9.52 -3.18
CA VAL A 109 -1.84 10.73 -2.46
C VAL A 109 -0.94 11.92 -2.78
N ARG A 110 0.38 11.70 -2.91
CA ARG A 110 1.35 12.77 -3.13
C ARG A 110 1.45 13.22 -4.60
N ASN A 111 1.20 12.33 -5.55
CA ASN A 111 1.55 12.56 -6.96
C ASN A 111 0.42 12.20 -7.95
N GLY A 112 -0.66 11.62 -7.48
CA GLY A 112 -1.83 11.29 -8.29
C GLY A 112 -2.75 12.50 -8.51
N THR A 113 -3.63 12.40 -9.49
CA THR A 113 -4.72 13.36 -9.66
C THR A 113 -5.81 13.14 -8.60
N ARG A 114 -6.69 14.13 -8.43
CA ARG A 114 -7.83 13.99 -7.50
C ARG A 114 -8.72 12.80 -7.87
N GLU A 115 -8.90 12.54 -9.15
CA GLU A 115 -9.68 11.42 -9.68
C GLU A 115 -9.01 10.09 -9.33
N GLN A 116 -7.67 9.98 -9.48
CA GLN A 116 -6.91 8.80 -9.09
C GLN A 116 -6.99 8.55 -7.58
N ILE A 117 -6.87 9.59 -6.76
CA ILE A 117 -6.98 9.47 -5.30
C ILE A 117 -8.40 9.01 -4.92
N ALA A 118 -9.44 9.63 -5.48
CA ALA A 118 -10.83 9.26 -5.23
C ALA A 118 -11.13 7.80 -5.65
N LYS A 119 -10.59 7.37 -6.80
CA LYS A 119 -10.81 6.04 -7.38
C LYS A 119 -10.07 4.94 -6.62
N TYR A 120 -8.82 5.19 -6.23
CA TYR A 120 -7.91 4.15 -5.75
C TYR A 120 -7.62 4.22 -4.25
N VAL A 121 -7.56 5.42 -3.65
CA VAL A 121 -7.19 5.58 -2.23
C VAL A 121 -8.43 5.62 -1.34
N THR A 122 -9.39 6.48 -1.65
CA THR A 122 -10.58 6.71 -0.81
C THR A 122 -11.32 5.42 -0.42
N PRO A 123 -11.59 4.45 -1.34
CA PRO A 123 -12.27 3.21 -0.96
C PRO A 123 -11.44 2.31 -0.03
N THR A 124 -10.11 2.49 0.00
CA THR A 124 -9.25 1.72 0.92
C THR A 124 -9.30 2.23 2.36
N CYS A 125 -9.70 3.48 2.57
CA CYS A 125 -9.83 4.05 3.91
C CYS A 125 -11.04 3.49 4.66
N THR A 126 -12.08 3.10 3.93
CA THR A 126 -13.31 2.52 4.48
C THR A 126 -13.31 0.99 4.52
N GLY A 127 -12.27 0.35 3.96
CA GLY A 127 -12.21 -1.10 3.81
C GLY A 127 -13.06 -1.65 2.65
N GLU A 128 -13.69 -0.79 1.85
CA GLU A 128 -14.47 -1.19 0.67
C GLU A 128 -13.59 -1.88 -0.38
N LYS A 129 -12.35 -1.38 -0.57
CA LYS A 129 -11.36 -1.97 -1.46
C LYS A 129 -10.05 -2.24 -0.74
N LYS A 130 -9.31 -3.19 -1.29
CA LYS A 130 -7.98 -3.59 -0.84
C LYS A 130 -6.97 -3.33 -1.95
N MET A 131 -5.77 -2.87 -1.60
CA MET A 131 -4.71 -2.58 -2.55
C MET A 131 -3.42 -3.29 -2.13
N CYS A 132 -2.82 -4.06 -3.04
CA CYS A 132 -1.50 -4.65 -2.85
C CYS A 132 -0.42 -3.84 -3.59
N PHE A 133 0.85 -4.15 -3.28
CA PHE A 133 2.02 -3.47 -3.82
C PHE A 133 2.98 -4.47 -4.45
N ALA A 134 3.38 -4.23 -5.70
CA ALA A 134 4.18 -5.13 -6.50
C ALA A 134 5.44 -4.45 -7.05
N ILE A 135 6.58 -4.72 -6.40
CA ILE A 135 7.89 -4.20 -6.80
C ILE A 135 8.87 -5.32 -7.12
N THR A 136 8.99 -6.32 -6.24
CA THR A 136 10.02 -7.37 -6.29
C THR A 136 9.84 -8.27 -7.49
N GLU A 137 10.96 -8.62 -8.14
CA GLU A 137 11.01 -9.62 -9.22
C GLU A 137 11.98 -10.75 -8.84
N PRO A 138 11.91 -11.92 -9.49
CA PRO A 138 12.83 -13.04 -9.21
C PRO A 138 14.31 -12.64 -9.26
N ASN A 139 14.68 -11.74 -10.16
CA ASN A 139 16.06 -11.26 -10.33
C ASN A 139 16.29 -9.81 -9.87
N ALA A 140 15.30 -9.18 -9.22
CA ALA A 140 15.38 -7.80 -8.75
C ALA A 140 14.68 -7.64 -7.40
N GLY A 141 15.35 -8.10 -6.34
CA GLY A 141 14.94 -7.92 -4.93
C GLY A 141 15.59 -6.66 -4.35
N THR A 142 16.69 -6.83 -3.59
CA THR A 142 17.44 -5.72 -2.99
C THR A 142 17.86 -4.67 -4.04
N ASN A 143 18.28 -5.09 -5.22
CA ASN A 143 18.50 -4.21 -6.34
C ASN A 143 17.24 -4.08 -7.21
N SER A 144 16.22 -3.37 -6.70
CA SER A 144 14.97 -3.12 -7.44
C SER A 144 15.15 -2.36 -8.76
N PHE A 145 16.28 -1.66 -8.93
CA PHE A 145 16.60 -1.00 -10.21
C PHE A 145 16.89 -1.97 -11.36
N ALA A 146 17.18 -3.24 -11.07
CA ALA A 146 17.39 -4.27 -12.07
C ALA A 146 16.09 -4.88 -12.61
N MET A 147 14.91 -4.35 -12.22
CA MET A 147 13.62 -4.88 -12.67
C MET A 147 13.49 -4.84 -14.20
N THR A 148 12.74 -5.83 -14.70
CA THR A 148 12.54 -6.08 -16.14
C THR A 148 11.07 -5.97 -16.56
N THR A 149 10.11 -5.99 -15.61
CA THR A 149 8.70 -5.72 -15.92
C THR A 149 8.59 -4.39 -16.65
N LEU A 150 7.98 -4.42 -17.85
CA LEU A 150 7.98 -3.32 -18.80
C LEU A 150 6.55 -2.93 -19.18
N ALA A 151 6.27 -1.65 -19.12
CA ALA A 151 5.06 -1.04 -19.67
C ALA A 151 5.45 -0.24 -20.93
N THR A 152 4.93 -0.64 -22.07
CA THR A 152 5.14 0.06 -23.33
C THR A 152 3.91 0.88 -23.71
N PRO A 153 4.06 2.13 -24.21
CA PRO A 153 2.91 2.90 -24.68
C PRO A 153 2.26 2.20 -25.88
N ASN A 154 0.94 2.21 -25.95
CA ASN A 154 0.20 1.68 -27.09
C ASN A 154 -0.40 2.81 -27.94
N ALA A 155 -0.80 2.50 -29.19
CA ALA A 155 -1.34 3.48 -30.13
C ALA A 155 -2.64 4.14 -29.66
N GLY A 156 -3.37 3.52 -28.73
CA GLY A 156 -4.61 4.06 -28.14
C GLY A 156 -4.39 5.01 -26.96
N GLY A 157 -3.14 5.39 -26.65
CA GLY A 157 -2.79 6.32 -25.56
C GLY A 157 -2.73 5.68 -24.17
N GLY A 158 -2.81 4.36 -24.06
CA GLY A 158 -2.61 3.59 -22.82
C GLY A 158 -1.25 2.87 -22.82
N TRP A 159 -1.18 1.79 -22.04
CA TRP A 159 0.03 1.00 -21.82
C TRP A 159 -0.22 -0.48 -21.97
N THR A 160 0.76 -1.21 -22.45
CA THR A 160 0.78 -2.67 -22.43
C THR A 160 1.84 -3.13 -21.44
N LEU A 161 1.42 -3.78 -20.35
CA LEU A 161 2.30 -4.25 -19.29
C LEU A 161 2.63 -5.72 -19.49
N ASN A 162 3.94 -6.02 -19.46
CA ASN A 162 4.47 -7.39 -19.54
C ASN A 162 5.55 -7.60 -18.47
N GLY A 163 5.59 -8.80 -17.87
CA GLY A 163 6.60 -9.16 -16.88
C GLY A 163 6.07 -10.02 -15.76
N GLN A 164 6.79 -10.01 -14.64
CA GLN A 164 6.40 -10.80 -13.47
C GLN A 164 6.87 -10.15 -12.18
N LYS A 165 6.13 -10.39 -11.11
CA LYS A 165 6.47 -9.97 -9.75
C LYS A 165 6.41 -11.17 -8.81
N VAL A 166 7.16 -11.13 -7.72
CA VAL A 166 7.24 -12.22 -6.73
C VAL A 166 7.14 -11.68 -5.31
N PHE A 167 6.69 -12.51 -4.40
CA PHE A 167 6.44 -12.16 -2.99
C PHE A 167 5.40 -11.04 -2.83
N ILE A 168 4.35 -11.08 -3.65
CA ILE A 168 3.28 -10.09 -3.58
C ILE A 168 2.24 -10.56 -2.56
N SER A 169 2.20 -9.86 -1.43
CA SER A 169 1.31 -10.17 -0.31
C SER A 169 -0.13 -9.84 -0.65
N GLY A 170 -1.03 -10.82 -0.44
CA GLY A 170 -2.48 -10.63 -0.56
C GLY A 170 -2.98 -10.34 -1.99
N ALA A 171 -2.21 -10.67 -3.04
CA ALA A 171 -2.60 -10.37 -4.41
C ALA A 171 -3.95 -10.99 -4.82
N ARG A 172 -4.31 -12.17 -4.28
CA ARG A 172 -5.61 -12.82 -4.51
C ARG A 172 -6.77 -12.00 -3.95
N ASP A 173 -6.56 -11.39 -2.81
CA ASP A 173 -7.60 -10.74 -2.02
C ASP A 173 -7.68 -9.23 -2.29
N ALA A 174 -6.74 -8.69 -3.08
CA ALA A 174 -6.71 -7.28 -3.48
C ALA A 174 -7.69 -6.99 -4.64
N ASP A 175 -8.31 -5.81 -4.61
CA ASP A 175 -9.10 -5.28 -5.73
C ASP A 175 -8.21 -4.57 -6.74
N THR A 176 -7.17 -3.88 -6.25
CA THR A 176 -6.23 -3.13 -7.07
C THR A 176 -4.79 -3.45 -6.68
N MET A 177 -3.86 -3.24 -7.61
CA MET A 177 -2.44 -3.42 -7.40
C MET A 177 -1.68 -2.18 -7.88
N MET A 178 -0.80 -1.65 -7.03
CA MET A 178 0.24 -0.74 -7.51
C MET A 178 1.43 -1.55 -7.99
N VAL A 179 1.80 -1.37 -9.25
CA VAL A 179 2.95 -2.04 -9.87
C VAL A 179 4.04 -1.04 -10.18
N VAL A 180 5.26 -1.32 -9.75
CA VAL A 180 6.45 -0.62 -10.22
C VAL A 180 6.96 -1.33 -11.46
N ALA A 181 7.02 -0.62 -12.59
CA ALA A 181 7.48 -1.16 -13.87
C ALA A 181 8.41 -0.17 -14.56
N ARG A 182 9.15 -0.65 -15.55
CA ARG A 182 9.89 0.24 -16.43
C ARG A 182 9.04 0.72 -17.60
N THR A 183 9.24 1.95 -17.99
CA THR A 183 8.77 2.52 -19.27
C THR A 183 9.91 2.72 -20.26
N THR A 184 11.16 2.57 -19.78
CA THR A 184 12.38 2.50 -20.58
C THR A 184 13.26 1.39 -19.99
N LYS A 185 13.82 0.52 -20.82
CA LYS A 185 14.67 -0.61 -20.37
C LYS A 185 15.89 -0.12 -19.60
N ALA A 186 16.34 -0.90 -18.64
CA ALA A 186 17.48 -0.54 -17.78
C ALA A 186 18.77 -0.24 -18.57
N GLY A 187 19.02 -0.93 -19.67
CA GLY A 187 20.19 -0.70 -20.54
C GLY A 187 20.08 0.53 -21.46
N GLU A 188 18.92 1.19 -21.52
CA GLU A 188 18.65 2.32 -22.41
C GLU A 188 18.64 3.67 -21.67
N VAL A 189 18.83 3.67 -20.34
CA VAL A 189 18.82 4.88 -19.50
C VAL A 189 20.23 5.29 -19.05
N LYS A 190 20.45 6.59 -18.84
CA LYS A 190 21.72 7.12 -18.31
C LYS A 190 21.90 6.87 -16.82
N HIS A 191 20.82 7.03 -16.05
CA HIS A 191 20.80 6.81 -14.61
C HIS A 191 19.87 5.64 -14.28
N ARG A 192 20.30 4.76 -13.38
CA ARG A 192 19.51 3.56 -12.98
C ARG A 192 18.10 3.88 -12.46
N THR A 193 17.89 5.10 -11.99
CA THR A 193 16.59 5.61 -11.49
C THR A 193 15.66 6.06 -12.61
N ASP A 194 16.16 6.32 -13.82
CA ASP A 194 15.34 6.78 -14.92
C ASP A 194 14.57 5.62 -15.55
N GLY A 195 13.48 5.94 -16.21
CA GLY A 195 12.65 4.98 -16.93
C GLY A 195 11.81 4.05 -16.03
N MET A 196 11.69 4.33 -14.73
CA MET A 196 10.77 3.65 -13.82
C MET A 196 9.47 4.42 -13.69
N SER A 197 8.35 3.72 -13.57
CA SER A 197 7.02 4.30 -13.42
C SER A 197 6.17 3.47 -12.45
N LEU A 198 5.17 4.10 -11.86
CA LEU A 198 4.19 3.46 -10.99
C LEU A 198 2.86 3.39 -11.72
N PHE A 199 2.26 2.21 -11.73
CA PHE A 199 0.95 1.99 -12.33
C PHE A 199 -0.02 1.45 -11.29
N VAL A 200 -1.27 1.87 -11.34
CA VAL A 200 -2.36 1.23 -10.58
C VAL A 200 -3.28 0.53 -11.57
N LEU A 201 -3.54 -0.73 -11.29
CA LEU A 201 -4.41 -1.57 -12.11
C LEU A 201 -5.46 -2.30 -11.27
N ASP A 202 -6.57 -2.65 -11.90
CA ASP A 202 -7.59 -3.54 -11.33
C ASP A 202 -7.11 -4.99 -11.45
N MET A 203 -7.25 -5.77 -10.38
CA MET A 203 -6.82 -7.17 -10.36
C MET A 203 -7.64 -8.07 -11.30
N LYS A 204 -8.80 -7.60 -11.76
CA LYS A 204 -9.64 -8.29 -12.76
C LYS A 204 -9.22 -8.00 -14.20
N THR A 205 -8.19 -7.16 -14.43
CA THR A 205 -7.71 -6.85 -15.77
C THR A 205 -7.22 -8.14 -16.46
N PRO A 206 -7.68 -8.45 -17.69
CA PRO A 206 -7.22 -9.61 -18.42
C PRO A 206 -5.70 -9.64 -18.62
N GLY A 207 -5.10 -10.83 -18.59
CA GLY A 207 -3.66 -11.03 -18.73
C GLY A 207 -2.92 -11.09 -17.40
N ILE A 208 -3.59 -10.91 -16.25
CA ILE A 208 -3.02 -11.10 -14.92
C ILE A 208 -3.23 -12.54 -14.48
N THR A 209 -2.16 -13.23 -14.12
CA THR A 209 -2.21 -14.59 -13.56
C THR A 209 -1.48 -14.63 -12.22
N LEU A 210 -2.08 -15.29 -11.25
CA LEU A 210 -1.52 -15.45 -9.90
C LEU A 210 -1.09 -16.90 -9.68
N LYS A 211 0.10 -17.08 -9.08
CA LYS A 211 0.57 -18.38 -8.57
C LYS A 211 0.95 -18.21 -7.11
N GLN A 212 0.24 -18.87 -6.23
CA GLN A 212 0.54 -18.86 -4.79
C GLN A 212 1.92 -19.47 -4.53
N LEU A 213 2.68 -18.83 -3.65
CA LEU A 213 3.96 -19.34 -3.16
C LEU A 213 3.73 -20.16 -1.90
N ASN A 214 4.35 -21.32 -1.86
CA ASN A 214 4.37 -22.14 -0.66
C ASN A 214 5.52 -21.65 0.25
N ILE A 215 5.19 -20.76 1.18
CA ILE A 215 6.10 -20.24 2.19
C ILE A 215 5.74 -20.78 3.57
N GLN A 216 6.74 -20.91 4.46
CA GLN A 216 6.53 -21.47 5.79
C GLN A 216 5.86 -20.52 6.78
N VAL A 217 5.87 -19.22 6.50
CA VAL A 217 5.18 -18.23 7.34
C VAL A 217 3.68 -18.30 7.09
N GLU A 218 2.94 -18.76 8.09
CA GLU A 218 1.48 -18.85 8.02
C GLU A 218 0.84 -17.52 8.39
N THR A 219 0.34 -16.83 7.37
CA THR A 219 -0.45 -15.61 7.50
C THR A 219 -1.73 -15.74 6.67
N ALA A 220 -2.76 -14.98 7.01
CA ALA A 220 -3.98 -14.93 6.21
C ALA A 220 -3.71 -14.32 4.82
N GLU A 221 -2.76 -13.38 4.75
CA GLU A 221 -2.30 -12.79 3.49
C GLU A 221 -1.24 -13.69 2.85
N ARG A 222 -1.66 -14.53 1.91
CA ARG A 222 -0.75 -15.40 1.16
C ARG A 222 0.16 -14.60 0.23
N GLN A 223 1.30 -15.18 -0.13
CA GLN A 223 2.28 -14.61 -1.04
C GLN A 223 2.12 -15.17 -2.45
N TYR A 224 2.29 -14.34 -3.45
CA TYR A 224 2.07 -14.72 -4.85
C TYR A 224 3.24 -14.33 -5.75
N MET A 225 3.45 -15.17 -6.79
CA MET A 225 3.97 -14.67 -8.07
C MET A 225 2.79 -14.10 -8.86
N VAL A 226 3.03 -12.99 -9.52
CA VAL A 226 2.09 -12.32 -10.40
C VAL A 226 2.72 -12.24 -11.79
N PHE A 227 2.02 -12.73 -12.80
CA PHE A 227 2.44 -12.66 -14.20
C PHE A 227 1.55 -11.67 -14.94
N PHE A 228 2.18 -10.86 -15.77
CA PHE A 228 1.53 -9.90 -16.65
C PHE A 228 1.83 -10.31 -18.10
N ASP A 229 0.80 -10.69 -18.83
CA ASP A 229 0.86 -11.08 -20.25
C ASP A 229 -0.04 -10.15 -21.06
N ASN A 230 0.57 -9.17 -21.74
CA ASN A 230 -0.09 -8.19 -22.58
C ASN A 230 -1.25 -7.45 -21.87
N VAL A 231 -1.08 -7.15 -20.58
CA VAL A 231 -2.09 -6.45 -19.76
C VAL A 231 -2.30 -5.05 -20.29
N GLN A 232 -3.52 -4.75 -20.75
CA GLN A 232 -3.86 -3.44 -21.28
C GLN A 232 -4.25 -2.50 -20.15
N LEU A 233 -3.55 -1.39 -20.03
CA LEU A 233 -3.81 -0.37 -19.03
C LEU A 233 -4.24 0.94 -19.70
N PRO A 234 -5.19 1.66 -19.14
CA PRO A 234 -5.58 2.98 -19.64
C PRO A 234 -4.48 4.02 -19.42
N ALA A 235 -4.58 5.15 -20.08
CA ALA A 235 -3.59 6.23 -19.95
C ALA A 235 -3.47 6.75 -18.52
N ASP A 236 -4.57 6.78 -17.77
CA ASP A 236 -4.67 7.23 -16.38
C ASP A 236 -4.21 6.18 -15.35
N ALA A 237 -3.70 5.02 -15.80
CA ALA A 237 -3.14 4.02 -14.88
C ALA A 237 -1.80 4.44 -14.27
N VAL A 238 -1.04 5.31 -14.94
CA VAL A 238 0.27 5.79 -14.47
C VAL A 238 0.09 6.89 -13.40
N ILE A 239 0.86 6.79 -12.32
CA ILE A 239 0.90 7.77 -11.24
C ILE A 239 2.08 8.71 -11.45
N GLY A 240 1.81 10.00 -11.54
CA GLY A 240 2.81 11.02 -11.83
C GLY A 240 3.31 10.96 -13.28
N GLU A 241 4.55 11.41 -13.50
CA GLU A 241 5.18 11.47 -14.82
C GLU A 241 5.81 10.12 -15.19
N PRO A 242 5.52 9.56 -16.39
CA PRO A 242 6.18 8.34 -16.86
C PRO A 242 7.71 8.48 -16.89
N GLY A 243 8.40 7.44 -16.43
CA GLY A 243 9.87 7.41 -16.35
C GLY A 243 10.48 8.10 -15.13
N LYS A 244 9.68 8.78 -14.28
CA LYS A 244 10.13 9.48 -13.07
C LYS A 244 9.67 8.80 -11.77
N GLY A 245 9.17 7.59 -11.85
CA GLY A 245 8.58 6.87 -10.72
C GLY A 245 9.56 6.43 -9.62
N ALA A 246 10.87 6.42 -9.84
CA ALA A 246 11.83 6.00 -8.81
C ALA A 246 11.73 6.84 -7.53
N LYS A 247 11.62 8.16 -7.64
CA LYS A 247 11.42 9.05 -6.50
C LYS A 247 10.11 8.72 -5.77
N LEU A 248 9.03 8.57 -6.52
CA LEU A 248 7.69 8.27 -5.99
C LEU A 248 7.66 6.93 -5.25
N MET A 249 8.37 5.92 -5.77
CA MET A 249 8.54 4.62 -5.14
C MET A 249 9.18 4.76 -3.75
N PHE A 250 10.26 5.54 -3.63
CA PHE A 250 10.92 5.76 -2.34
C PHE A 250 10.07 6.58 -1.38
N GLU A 251 9.24 7.50 -1.85
CA GLU A 251 8.27 8.20 -1.00
C GLU A 251 7.26 7.24 -0.36
N GLY A 252 6.88 6.17 -1.07
CA GLY A 252 6.06 5.10 -0.51
C GLY A 252 6.79 4.22 0.49
N LEU A 253 8.07 3.89 0.20
CA LEU A 253 8.90 3.03 1.06
C LEU A 253 9.44 3.75 2.29
N ASN A 254 9.66 5.07 2.21
CA ASN A 254 10.07 5.91 3.32
C ASN A 254 8.83 6.57 3.90
N SER A 255 8.28 5.95 4.94
CA SER A 255 7.14 6.50 5.69
C SER A 255 7.64 7.65 6.56
N GLU A 256 7.78 8.83 6.00
CA GLU A 256 7.99 10.07 6.76
C GLU A 256 6.69 10.82 6.98
#